data_2677b459346a1e36b768c15f256ea3f8
#
_entry.id   2677b459346a1e36b768c15f256ea3f8
#
_cell.length_a   1.000
_cell.length_b   1.000
_cell.length_c   1.000
_cell.angle_alpha   90.00
_cell.angle_beta   90.00
_cell.angle_gamma   90.00
#
_symmetry.space_group_name_H-M   'P 1'
#
loop_
_entity.id
_entity.type
_entity.pdbx_description
1 polymer ?
#
loop_
_entity_poly.entity_id
_entity_poly.type
_entity_poly.pdbx_seq_one_letter_code
_entity_poly.pdbx_strand_id
1 'polypeptide(L)'
;MNKLKIGTIVLSALFLFSCNNKTAQEVKEEVPTVATEVYEHVTDEPLQLNDGQKWKVDDNMMAHITAMEKDIASLDKPEDFDKLSENLNKNLGLLTSNCTMKGQAHDELHKWLLPYIDLVEAFSIDKSADNFTAIQNSFSTFNTYFQ
;
A
#
# COMPACT_ATOMS: atom_id res chain seq x y z
N MET A 1 -23.77 -42.12 -44.04
CA MET A 1 -23.08 -42.98 -45.02
C MET A 1 -21.63 -42.52 -45.09
N ASN A 2 -20.74 -43.50 -45.04
CA ASN A 2 -19.26 -43.48 -45.25
C ASN A 2 -18.40 -43.01 -44.06
N LYS A 3 -17.91 -43.98 -43.24
CA LYS A 3 -16.75 -44.91 -43.35
C LYS A 3 -15.42 -44.16 -43.28
N LEU A 4 -14.72 -44.29 -42.14
CA LEU A 4 -13.70 -45.30 -41.76
C LEU A 4 -12.35 -45.08 -42.39
N LYS A 5 -11.28 -44.93 -41.57
CA LYS A 5 -9.98 -45.62 -41.56
C LYS A 5 -9.10 -44.96 -40.49
N ILE A 6 -8.85 -45.52 -39.37
CA ILE A 6 -7.81 -46.48 -38.91
C ILE A 6 -6.43 -46.15 -39.46
N GLY A 7 -5.49 -45.87 -38.55
CA GLY A 7 -4.07 -45.78 -38.80
C GLY A 7 -3.29 -45.72 -37.49
N THR A 8 -3.10 -46.89 -36.90
CA THR A 8 -2.21 -47.19 -35.78
C THR A 8 -0.75 -47.16 -36.27
N ILE A 9 0.15 -46.44 -35.60
CA ILE A 9 1.57 -46.84 -35.56
C ILE A 9 2.12 -46.51 -34.17
N VAL A 10 2.49 -47.57 -33.48
CA VAL A 10 3.32 -47.64 -32.29
C VAL A 10 4.77 -47.49 -32.71
N LEU A 11 5.55 -46.67 -32.06
CA LEU A 11 6.98 -46.96 -31.95
C LEU A 11 7.56 -46.39 -30.66
N SER A 12 7.87 -47.36 -29.80
CA SER A 12 8.67 -47.20 -28.60
C SER A 12 10.11 -46.84 -28.93
N ALA A 13 10.70 -45.94 -28.19
CA ALA A 13 12.15 -45.92 -28.02
C ALA A 13 12.50 -45.39 -26.61
N LEU A 14 12.83 -46.35 -25.76
CA LEU A 14 13.53 -46.15 -24.50
C LEU A 14 14.99 -45.76 -24.82
N PHE A 15 15.43 -44.62 -24.33
CA PHE A 15 16.86 -44.34 -24.13
C PHE A 15 17.13 -43.96 -22.69
N LEU A 16 17.68 -44.94 -21.96
CA LEU A 16 18.40 -44.74 -20.73
C LEU A 16 19.85 -44.35 -21.08
N PHE A 17 20.29 -43.19 -20.67
CA PHE A 17 21.70 -42.86 -20.46
C PHE A 17 21.77 -41.92 -19.25
N SER A 18 22.12 -42.46 -18.10
CA SER A 18 23.44 -42.58 -17.47
C SER A 18 24.16 -41.23 -17.25
N CYS A 19 24.38 -41.01 -15.95
CA CYS A 19 25.14 -39.94 -15.32
C CYS A 19 26.44 -39.57 -16.07
N ASN A 20 26.69 -38.25 -16.20
CA ASN A 20 28.01 -37.76 -15.84
C ASN A 20 27.95 -36.29 -15.41
N ASN A 21 28.58 -36.07 -14.28
CA ASN A 21 28.75 -34.82 -13.57
C ASN A 21 29.75 -33.90 -14.34
N LYS A 22 29.26 -32.71 -14.78
CA LYS A 22 30.16 -31.56 -14.99
C LYS A 22 29.33 -30.26 -15.01
N THR A 23 29.57 -29.47 -14.00
CA THR A 23 29.41 -28.00 -13.88
C THR A 23 29.06 -27.30 -15.18
N ALA A 24 27.80 -26.91 -15.33
CA ALA A 24 27.38 -25.83 -16.23
C ALA A 24 26.76 -24.75 -15.34
N GLN A 25 27.38 -23.60 -15.35
CA GLN A 25 26.88 -22.38 -14.74
C GLN A 25 25.53 -22.04 -15.39
N GLU A 26 24.48 -22.24 -14.65
CA GLU A 26 23.16 -21.71 -14.96
C GLU A 26 23.24 -20.20 -14.72
N VAL A 27 23.23 -19.45 -15.82
CA VAL A 27 23.01 -18.00 -15.76
C VAL A 27 21.59 -17.83 -15.28
N LYS A 28 21.43 -17.61 -14.00
CA LYS A 28 20.19 -17.13 -13.40
C LYS A 28 19.98 -15.72 -13.91
N GLU A 29 19.08 -15.57 -14.83
CA GLU A 29 18.46 -14.29 -15.17
C GLU A 29 17.77 -13.79 -13.89
N GLU A 30 18.44 -12.89 -13.18
CA GLU A 30 17.87 -12.17 -12.06
C GLU A 30 16.78 -11.26 -12.60
N VAL A 31 15.54 -11.73 -12.56
CA VAL A 31 14.39 -10.86 -12.55
C VAL A 31 14.56 -9.98 -11.32
N PRO A 32 14.61 -8.63 -11.45
CA PRO A 32 14.65 -7.79 -10.28
C PRO A 32 13.37 -8.03 -9.50
N THR A 33 13.49 -8.79 -8.43
CA THR A 33 12.47 -8.86 -7.40
C THR A 33 12.37 -7.45 -6.85
N VAL A 34 11.34 -6.72 -7.26
CA VAL A 34 10.90 -5.54 -6.56
C VAL A 34 10.74 -5.99 -5.11
N ALA A 35 11.66 -5.56 -4.26
CA ALA A 35 11.55 -5.76 -2.84
C ALA A 35 10.24 -5.09 -2.42
N THR A 36 9.18 -5.87 -2.33
CA THR A 36 8.04 -5.55 -1.50
C THR A 36 8.62 -5.55 -0.10
N GLU A 37 9.06 -4.39 0.37
CA GLU A 37 9.29 -4.19 1.79
C GLU A 37 7.94 -4.46 2.44
N VAL A 38 7.82 -5.65 2.97
CA VAL A 38 6.70 -6.03 3.83
C VAL A 38 6.81 -5.08 5.02
N TYR A 39 5.91 -4.13 5.11
CA TYR A 39 5.78 -3.24 6.26
C TYR A 39 5.32 -4.06 7.47
N GLU A 40 6.23 -4.85 8.04
CA GLU A 40 6.02 -5.59 9.30
C GLU A 40 6.17 -4.67 10.51
N HIS A 41 5.55 -3.49 10.50
CA HIS A 41 5.50 -2.64 11.68
C HIS A 41 4.10 -2.09 11.94
N VAL A 42 3.09 -2.96 11.87
CA VAL A 42 1.86 -2.70 12.60
C VAL A 42 2.13 -3.14 14.04
N THR A 43 2.74 -2.27 14.82
CA THR A 43 2.75 -2.47 16.27
C THR A 43 1.35 -2.13 16.77
N ASP A 44 0.71 -3.06 17.48
CA ASP A 44 -0.55 -2.83 18.23
C ASP A 44 -0.36 -1.79 19.36
N GLU A 45 0.76 -1.09 19.38
CA GLU A 45 1.06 -0.07 20.37
C GLU A 45 0.32 1.22 20.06
N PRO A 46 -0.31 1.83 21.08
CA PRO A 46 -1.02 3.09 20.89
C PRO A 46 -0.03 4.23 20.56
N LEU A 47 -0.52 5.24 19.83
CA LEU A 47 0.19 6.48 19.59
C LEU A 47 0.63 7.13 20.92
N GLN A 48 1.86 7.62 20.93
CA GLN A 48 2.44 8.29 22.09
C GLN A 48 2.95 9.68 21.74
N LEU A 49 2.92 10.59 22.69
CA LEU A 49 3.56 11.89 22.56
C LEU A 49 5.07 11.78 22.81
N ASN A 50 5.82 12.68 22.23
CA ASN A 50 7.26 12.85 22.47
C ASN A 50 7.46 13.60 23.79
N ASP A 51 7.61 12.87 24.90
CA ASP A 51 7.75 13.48 26.23
C ASP A 51 6.67 14.54 26.53
N GLY A 52 5.43 14.27 26.10
CA GLY A 52 4.30 15.17 26.29
C GLY A 52 4.15 16.25 25.22
N GLN A 53 5.03 16.28 24.22
CA GLN A 53 4.97 17.18 23.07
C GLN A 53 4.51 16.44 21.82
N LYS A 54 4.01 17.19 20.83
CA LYS A 54 3.67 16.64 19.53
C LYS A 54 4.93 16.29 18.74
N TRP A 55 4.85 15.23 17.93
CA TRP A 55 5.88 14.90 16.98
C TRP A 55 5.91 15.89 15.83
N LYS A 56 7.11 16.28 15.44
CA LYS A 56 7.27 17.13 14.25
C LYS A 56 7.28 16.25 13.01
N VAL A 57 6.42 16.58 12.05
CA VAL A 57 6.40 15.98 10.71
C VAL A 57 7.23 16.83 9.77
N ASP A 58 7.96 16.21 8.83
CA ASP A 58 8.75 16.93 7.83
C ASP A 58 7.85 17.79 6.94
N ASP A 59 8.33 18.96 6.55
CA ASP A 59 7.52 19.98 5.85
C ASP A 59 6.93 19.49 4.52
N ASN A 60 7.67 18.62 3.79
CA ASN A 60 7.20 18.02 2.55
C ASN A 60 6.01 17.08 2.77
N MET A 61 6.01 16.32 3.85
CA MET A 61 4.90 15.43 4.21
C MET A 61 3.73 16.23 4.79
N MET A 62 4.02 17.20 5.65
CA MET A 62 3.01 18.07 6.25
C MET A 62 2.21 18.83 5.18
N ALA A 63 2.82 19.21 4.06
CA ALA A 63 2.13 19.86 2.96
C ALA A 63 0.98 18.99 2.39
N HIS A 64 1.18 17.68 2.23
CA HIS A 64 0.15 16.77 1.75
C HIS A 64 -0.91 16.49 2.83
N ILE A 65 -0.50 16.34 4.09
CA ILE A 65 -1.41 16.15 5.21
C ILE A 65 -2.35 17.36 5.35
N THR A 66 -1.78 18.57 5.35
CA THR A 66 -2.56 19.82 5.41
C THR A 66 -3.50 19.98 4.20
N ALA A 67 -3.07 19.56 3.01
CA ALA A 67 -3.93 19.59 1.83
C ALA A 67 -5.15 18.68 2.00
N MET A 68 -4.95 17.43 2.48
CA MET A 68 -6.05 16.50 2.76
C MET A 68 -6.98 17.04 3.84
N GLU A 69 -6.44 17.56 4.94
CA GLU A 69 -7.25 18.15 6.03
C GLU A 69 -8.11 19.31 5.52
N LYS A 70 -7.53 20.18 4.69
CA LYS A 70 -8.25 21.31 4.08
C LYS A 70 -9.37 20.83 3.17
N ASP A 71 -9.11 19.83 2.33
CA ASP A 71 -10.13 19.25 1.44
C ASP A 71 -11.31 18.68 2.24
N ILE A 72 -11.03 17.96 3.33
CA ILE A 72 -12.02 17.42 4.26
C ILE A 72 -12.82 18.54 4.93
N ALA A 73 -12.13 19.58 5.44
CA ALA A 73 -12.78 20.69 6.15
C ALA A 73 -13.61 21.60 5.24
N SER A 74 -13.28 21.66 3.95
CA SER A 74 -14.00 22.49 2.96
C SER A 74 -15.19 21.79 2.30
N LEU A 75 -15.45 20.55 2.66
CA LEU A 75 -16.53 19.77 2.07
C LEU A 75 -17.88 20.20 2.65
N ASP A 76 -18.70 20.83 1.82
CA ASP A 76 -20.02 21.34 2.22
C ASP A 76 -21.15 20.33 1.92
N LYS A 77 -20.93 19.39 0.97
CA LYS A 77 -21.99 18.52 0.45
C LYS A 77 -21.51 17.11 0.08
N PRO A 78 -22.34 16.08 0.33
CA PRO A 78 -21.99 14.70 -0.02
C PRO A 78 -21.78 14.46 -1.53
N GLU A 79 -22.35 15.25 -2.41
CA GLU A 79 -22.14 15.16 -3.86
C GLU A 79 -20.69 15.40 -4.28
N ASP A 80 -19.87 15.99 -3.41
CA ASP A 80 -18.46 16.24 -3.64
C ASP A 80 -17.54 15.10 -3.18
N PHE A 81 -18.10 14.00 -2.67
CA PHE A 81 -17.33 12.85 -2.17
C PHE A 81 -16.44 12.19 -3.23
N ASP A 82 -16.85 12.17 -4.49
CA ASP A 82 -16.03 11.64 -5.57
C ASP A 82 -14.73 12.43 -5.72
N LYS A 83 -14.82 13.74 -5.76
CA LYS A 83 -13.66 14.63 -5.86
C LYS A 83 -12.79 14.58 -4.61
N LEU A 84 -13.40 14.51 -3.43
CA LEU A 84 -12.67 14.34 -2.18
C LEU A 84 -11.87 13.05 -2.21
N SER A 85 -12.47 11.92 -2.54
CA SER A 85 -11.81 10.62 -2.64
C SER A 85 -10.61 10.66 -3.58
N GLU A 86 -10.75 11.27 -4.76
CA GLU A 86 -9.65 11.46 -5.72
C GLU A 86 -8.50 12.28 -5.12
N ASN A 87 -8.81 13.40 -4.47
CA ASN A 87 -7.81 14.27 -3.85
C ASN A 87 -7.08 13.59 -2.69
N LEU A 88 -7.80 12.85 -1.83
CA LEU A 88 -7.22 12.10 -0.73
C LEU A 88 -6.23 11.04 -1.23
N ASN A 89 -6.64 10.23 -2.20
CA ASN A 89 -5.76 9.21 -2.81
C ASN A 89 -4.52 9.82 -3.45
N LYS A 90 -4.66 10.93 -4.17
CA LYS A 90 -3.54 11.64 -4.79
C LYS A 90 -2.53 12.14 -3.74
N ASN A 91 -3.01 12.85 -2.71
CA ASN A 91 -2.13 13.40 -1.67
C ASN A 91 -1.49 12.28 -0.83
N LEU A 92 -2.23 11.21 -0.54
CA LEU A 92 -1.72 10.04 0.16
C LEU A 92 -0.60 9.34 -0.64
N GLY A 93 -0.78 9.14 -1.95
CA GLY A 93 0.26 8.60 -2.81
C GLY A 93 1.51 9.47 -2.88
N LEU A 94 1.36 10.80 -2.90
CA LEU A 94 2.50 11.73 -2.87
C LEU A 94 3.20 11.73 -1.50
N LEU A 95 2.45 11.67 -0.40
CA LEU A 95 2.97 11.59 0.95
C LEU A 95 3.81 10.33 1.15
N THR A 96 3.30 9.16 0.76
CA THR A 96 3.99 7.88 0.93
C THR A 96 5.23 7.76 0.03
N SER A 97 5.17 8.24 -1.21
CA SER A 97 6.30 8.18 -2.15
C SER A 97 7.42 9.18 -1.85
N ASN A 98 7.16 10.24 -1.09
CA ASN A 98 8.13 11.28 -0.76
C ASN A 98 8.50 11.31 0.72
N CYS A 99 8.28 10.23 1.45
CA CYS A 99 8.61 10.16 2.87
C CYS A 99 10.13 10.27 3.10
N THR A 100 10.54 11.26 3.88
CA THR A 100 11.94 11.49 4.27
C THR A 100 12.18 11.29 5.76
N MET A 101 11.12 11.10 6.55
CA MET A 101 11.21 10.92 7.99
C MET A 101 11.91 9.61 8.36
N LYS A 102 12.51 9.59 9.55
CA LYS A 102 13.20 8.42 10.14
C LYS A 102 13.08 8.43 11.65
N GLY A 103 13.37 7.26 12.26
CA GLY A 103 13.37 7.09 13.71
C GLY A 103 11.98 7.20 14.32
N GLN A 104 11.92 7.45 15.62
CA GLN A 104 10.68 7.34 16.41
C GLN A 104 9.54 8.22 15.91
N ALA A 105 9.81 9.45 15.43
CA ALA A 105 8.77 10.29 14.85
C ALA A 105 8.12 9.66 13.61
N HIS A 106 8.90 8.96 12.79
CA HIS A 106 8.43 8.22 11.63
C HIS A 106 7.60 6.98 12.06
N ASP A 107 8.09 6.25 13.06
CA ASP A 107 7.41 5.06 13.56
C ASP A 107 6.05 5.43 14.18
N GLU A 108 5.98 6.53 14.93
CA GLU A 108 4.72 7.06 15.44
C GLU A 108 3.80 7.55 14.32
N LEU A 109 4.34 8.22 13.29
CA LEU A 109 3.54 8.64 12.15
C LEU A 109 2.92 7.43 11.42
N HIS A 110 3.64 6.33 11.28
CA HIS A 110 3.11 5.10 10.68
C HIS A 110 1.94 4.51 11.47
N LYS A 111 1.93 4.60 12.80
CA LYS A 111 0.79 4.15 13.62
C LYS A 111 -0.51 4.89 13.32
N TRP A 112 -0.42 6.13 12.86
CA TRP A 112 -1.56 6.89 12.37
C TRP A 112 -1.81 6.66 10.87
N LEU A 113 -0.76 6.66 10.06
CA LEU A 113 -0.85 6.68 8.61
C LEU A 113 -1.40 5.36 8.05
N LEU A 114 -0.98 4.20 8.58
CA LEU A 114 -1.42 2.91 8.05
C LEU A 114 -2.93 2.72 8.21
N PRO A 115 -3.54 2.92 9.41
CA PRO A 115 -5.00 2.90 9.54
C PRO A 115 -5.70 3.97 8.69
N TYR A 116 -5.07 5.15 8.49
CA TYR A 116 -5.63 6.20 7.65
C TYR A 116 -5.70 5.79 6.17
N ILE A 117 -4.70 5.04 5.67
CA ILE A 117 -4.72 4.47 4.32
C ILE A 117 -5.94 3.57 4.15
N ASP A 118 -6.21 2.69 5.10
CA ASP A 118 -7.37 1.78 5.08
C ASP A 118 -8.70 2.57 5.07
N LEU A 119 -8.79 3.66 5.82
CA LEU A 119 -9.97 4.53 5.82
C LEU A 119 -10.19 5.22 4.47
N VAL A 120 -9.12 5.70 3.82
CA VAL A 120 -9.22 6.31 2.49
C VAL A 120 -9.61 5.28 1.44
N GLU A 121 -9.09 4.05 1.53
CA GLU A 121 -9.49 2.95 0.66
C GLU A 121 -10.98 2.60 0.85
N ALA A 122 -11.42 2.42 2.09
CA ALA A 122 -12.83 2.15 2.42
C ALA A 122 -13.75 3.26 1.88
N PHE A 123 -13.36 4.54 2.07
CA PHE A 123 -14.11 5.68 1.53
C PHE A 123 -14.12 5.71 0.00
N SER A 124 -13.08 5.25 -0.65
CA SER A 124 -13.02 5.17 -2.12
C SER A 124 -14.01 4.14 -2.69
N ILE A 125 -14.23 3.06 -1.96
CA ILE A 125 -15.16 1.99 -2.30
C ILE A 125 -16.59 2.39 -1.97
N ASP A 126 -16.81 2.88 -0.74
CA ASP A 126 -18.12 3.30 -0.23
C ASP A 126 -18.03 4.74 0.31
N LYS A 127 -18.53 5.68 -0.47
CA LYS A 127 -18.55 7.11 -0.18
C LYS A 127 -19.71 7.46 0.75
N SER A 128 -19.81 6.74 1.87
CA SER A 128 -20.83 6.96 2.89
C SER A 128 -20.44 8.08 3.87
N ALA A 129 -21.44 8.62 4.56
CA ALA A 129 -21.24 9.60 5.63
C ALA A 129 -20.46 9.00 6.80
N ASP A 130 -20.60 7.69 7.05
CA ASP A 130 -19.89 6.99 8.13
C ASP A 130 -18.39 6.90 7.83
N ASN A 131 -18.01 6.50 6.61
CA ASN A 131 -16.61 6.48 6.19
C ASN A 131 -16.01 7.90 6.16
N PHE A 132 -16.75 8.90 5.76
CA PHE A 132 -16.32 10.29 5.83
C PHE A 132 -16.07 10.73 7.28
N THR A 133 -16.97 10.40 8.19
CA THR A 133 -16.80 10.69 9.63
C THR A 133 -15.57 9.99 10.20
N ALA A 134 -15.29 8.76 9.79
CA ALA A 134 -14.10 8.04 10.22
C ALA A 134 -12.80 8.76 9.78
N ILE A 135 -12.77 9.26 8.55
CA ILE A 135 -11.65 10.09 8.04
C ILE A 135 -11.48 11.38 8.87
N GLN A 136 -12.57 12.09 9.17
CA GLN A 136 -12.53 13.30 10.02
C GLN A 136 -11.98 13.00 11.42
N ASN A 137 -12.42 11.91 12.03
CA ASN A 137 -11.94 11.48 13.34
C ASN A 137 -10.45 11.13 13.32
N SER A 138 -9.94 10.53 12.23
CA SER A 138 -8.52 10.25 12.08
C SER A 138 -7.68 11.51 12.08
N PHE A 139 -8.13 12.62 11.45
CA PHE A 139 -7.43 13.90 11.53
C PHE A 139 -7.47 14.53 12.93
N SER A 140 -8.54 14.32 13.69
CA SER A 140 -8.58 14.74 15.10
C SER A 140 -7.49 14.01 15.91
N THR A 141 -7.26 12.73 15.61
CA THR A 141 -6.14 11.97 16.19
C THR A 141 -4.80 12.53 15.75
N PHE A 142 -4.60 12.75 14.44
CA PHE A 142 -3.37 13.37 13.92
C PHE A 142 -3.04 14.66 14.67
N ASN A 143 -3.98 15.56 14.75
CA ASN A 143 -3.82 16.88 15.41
C ASN A 143 -3.54 16.79 16.92
N THR A 144 -3.77 15.65 17.55
CA THR A 144 -3.42 15.43 18.96
C THR A 144 -1.93 15.09 19.11
N TYR A 145 -1.35 14.35 18.19
CA TYR A 145 0.00 13.76 18.33
C TYR A 145 1.06 14.42 17.44
N PHE A 146 0.68 15.15 16.39
CA PHE A 146 1.61 15.66 15.36
C PHE A 146 1.46 17.16 15.12
N GLN A 147 2.53 17.78 14.59
CA GLN A 147 2.59 19.18 14.17
C GLN A 147 3.57 19.40 13.04
#